data_660bd74fac90ff9c88705243d0a17460
#
_entry.id   660bd74fac90ff9c88705243d0a17460
#
_cell.length_a   1.000
_cell.length_b   1.000
_cell.length_c   1.000
_cell.angle_alpha   90.00
_cell.angle_beta   90.00
_cell.angle_gamma   90.00
#
_symmetry.space_group_name_H-M   'P 1'
#
loop_
_entity.id
_entity.type
_entity.pdbx_description
1 polymer ?
#
loop_
_entity_poly.entity_id
_entity_poly.type
_entity_poly.pdbx_seq_one_letter_code
_entity_poly.pdbx_strand_id
1 'polypeptide(L)'
;MPKSVAVLGGGVAGLSAAHELAERGYDVTVYEKRDMFGGKARSLSVPNTATAGRKDLPGEHGFRFFPRFYKHLPDTMMRIPFPGNGSVFKNLVNATRIEVARSGNAPLVLTARIPRDPQDWAVALHTMFTGIGVPDDEVLFFVDRLLVLLTSCPERRLAEYEKIPWWTFVGADTRSKEYQTLLAEGLTRSLVAMRAEDGSTRTVGYMLLQLLFGLLTTGGFDRLLTGPTNEVWLSPWVSYLKQRGVTMNSGVTVQKLLAGPSGVTSISVGRNGQMQEVTADYYIAAMPVEIMAGLVTDELKQLAPSLAALNQLPTRWMNGIQFYLSQDVPLDHGHTLYADSPWALTSISQKQFWQQANLANYGDGRVAGLLSVDISDWNAVGILVGKSATECTADEIKNEVWAELKAHLNVGGAQAIRDESLLSWFLDPDIQFPNPSSATNAEPLMINKAGTWQYRPEATTEIPNLFLASDYVRTYTDIACMEAANEAARRAVNAILAHSGSSAEPAALWPLEEPEFFKPMVEYDRMRFKLGLPHSSRPI
;
A
#
# COMPACT_ATOMS: atom_id res chain seq x y z
N MET A 1 34.38 -9.49 14.53
CA MET A 1 33.82 -8.23 13.98
C MET A 1 32.36 -8.48 13.63
N PRO A 2 31.47 -7.50 13.75
CA PRO A 2 30.10 -7.67 13.30
C PRO A 2 30.06 -7.99 11.79
N LYS A 3 29.10 -8.81 11.37
CA LYS A 3 28.89 -9.11 9.95
C LYS A 3 28.33 -7.88 9.24
N SER A 4 28.83 -7.63 8.03
CA SER A 4 28.42 -6.49 7.20
C SER A 4 27.23 -6.85 6.32
N VAL A 5 26.28 -5.92 6.20
CA VAL A 5 25.10 -6.09 5.34
C VAL A 5 24.91 -4.85 4.47
N ALA A 6 24.89 -5.05 3.15
CA ALA A 6 24.54 -4.03 2.18
C ALA A 6 23.03 -4.12 1.87
N VAL A 7 22.28 -3.07 2.20
CA VAL A 7 20.84 -2.95 1.92
C VAL A 7 20.64 -2.08 0.68
N LEU A 8 20.05 -2.64 -0.37
CA LEU A 8 19.93 -2.07 -1.70
C LEU A 8 18.52 -1.51 -1.91
N GLY A 9 18.36 -0.23 -1.63
CA GLY A 9 17.10 0.52 -1.60
C GLY A 9 16.79 1.05 -0.20
N GLY A 10 16.43 2.32 -0.12
CA GLY A 10 16.13 3.04 1.12
C GLY A 10 14.64 3.33 1.33
N GLY A 11 13.76 2.49 0.75
CA GLY A 11 12.32 2.51 1.00
C GLY A 11 11.95 1.86 2.33
N VAL A 12 10.65 1.68 2.61
CA VAL A 12 10.17 1.08 3.87
C VAL A 12 10.80 -0.28 4.13
N ALA A 13 10.93 -1.14 3.11
CA ALA A 13 11.59 -2.44 3.26
C ALA A 13 13.06 -2.31 3.68
N GLY A 14 13.83 -1.45 3.00
CA GLY A 14 15.25 -1.26 3.33
C GLY A 14 15.48 -0.63 4.69
N LEU A 15 14.68 0.38 5.05
CA LEU A 15 14.72 0.98 6.38
C LEU A 15 14.33 -0.02 7.47
N SER A 16 13.35 -0.91 7.21
CA SER A 16 12.95 -1.98 8.12
C SER A 16 14.05 -3.02 8.31
N ALA A 17 14.68 -3.46 7.22
CA ALA A 17 15.80 -4.38 7.28
C ALA A 17 16.99 -3.78 8.06
N ALA A 18 17.33 -2.53 7.78
CA ALA A 18 18.40 -1.81 8.49
C ALA A 18 18.08 -1.66 9.99
N HIS A 19 16.81 -1.39 10.33
CA HIS A 19 16.36 -1.28 11.72
C HIS A 19 16.56 -2.60 12.47
N GLU A 20 16.02 -3.69 11.95
CA GLU A 20 16.09 -5.00 12.58
C GLU A 20 17.54 -5.52 12.69
N LEU A 21 18.38 -5.27 11.68
CA LEU A 21 19.78 -5.68 11.68
C LEU A 21 20.62 -4.85 12.66
N ALA A 22 20.44 -3.52 12.67
CA ALA A 22 21.20 -2.63 13.56
C ALA A 22 20.91 -2.91 15.05
N GLU A 23 19.67 -3.24 15.40
CA GLU A 23 19.30 -3.65 16.76
C GLU A 23 19.91 -5.00 17.15
N ARG A 24 20.34 -5.82 16.17
CA ARG A 24 20.96 -7.14 16.36
C ARG A 24 22.48 -7.14 16.17
N GLY A 25 23.08 -5.94 16.09
CA GLY A 25 24.52 -5.75 16.11
C GLY A 25 25.24 -6.02 14.79
N TYR A 26 24.55 -5.97 13.65
CA TYR A 26 25.15 -6.02 12.32
C TYR A 26 25.70 -4.64 11.91
N ASP A 27 26.74 -4.64 11.08
CA ASP A 27 27.25 -3.44 10.42
C ASP A 27 26.46 -3.21 9.12
N VAL A 28 25.61 -2.18 9.09
CA VAL A 28 24.62 -1.99 8.04
C VAL A 28 24.92 -0.73 7.21
N THR A 29 24.96 -0.90 5.90
CA THR A 29 25.04 0.20 4.93
C THR A 29 23.85 0.15 4.00
N VAL A 30 23.08 1.27 3.92
CA VAL A 30 21.93 1.44 3.01
C VAL A 30 22.32 2.29 1.82
N TYR A 31 21.93 1.84 0.61
CA TYR A 31 22.14 2.56 -0.65
C TYR A 31 20.79 2.94 -1.26
N GLU A 32 20.56 4.24 -1.48
CA GLU A 32 19.33 4.79 -2.05
C GLU A 32 19.64 5.66 -3.25
N LYS A 33 18.96 5.42 -4.39
CA LYS A 33 19.17 6.17 -5.66
C LYS A 33 18.77 7.64 -5.56
N ARG A 34 17.75 7.94 -4.76
CA ARG A 34 17.25 9.30 -4.54
C ARG A 34 18.09 10.03 -3.50
N ASP A 35 17.95 11.33 -3.43
CA ASP A 35 18.58 12.17 -2.42
C ASP A 35 17.92 12.05 -1.03
N MET A 36 16.76 11.40 -0.95
CA MET A 36 16.00 11.15 0.28
C MET A 36 15.58 9.68 0.42
N PHE A 37 15.40 9.26 1.66
CA PHE A 37 14.91 7.93 2.02
C PHE A 37 13.38 7.89 2.16
N GLY A 38 12.81 6.69 2.11
CA GLY A 38 11.39 6.43 2.30
C GLY A 38 10.70 5.76 1.12
N GLY A 39 11.34 5.71 -0.05
CA GLY A 39 10.78 5.12 -1.27
C GLY A 39 9.43 5.74 -1.63
N LYS A 40 8.46 4.94 -2.02
CA LYS A 40 7.09 5.38 -2.36
C LYS A 40 6.31 5.94 -1.16
N ALA A 41 6.80 5.76 0.08
CA ALA A 41 6.14 6.30 1.27
C ALA A 41 6.56 7.74 1.61
N ARG A 42 7.54 8.33 0.92
CA ARG A 42 8.05 9.67 1.20
C ARG A 42 7.03 10.77 0.96
N SER A 43 7.12 11.85 1.73
CA SER A 43 6.58 13.15 1.34
C SER A 43 7.63 13.93 0.55
N LEU A 44 7.17 14.85 -0.28
CA LEU A 44 7.96 15.68 -1.17
C LEU A 44 7.81 17.15 -0.78
N SER A 45 8.78 17.97 -1.14
CA SER A 45 8.65 19.42 -1.05
C SER A 45 8.16 19.94 -2.39
N VAL A 46 7.10 20.77 -2.40
CA VAL A 46 6.64 21.44 -3.63
C VAL A 46 7.53 22.64 -3.88
N PRO A 47 8.44 22.59 -4.86
CA PRO A 47 9.52 23.57 -4.97
C PRO A 47 9.00 24.99 -5.20
N ASN A 48 9.69 25.98 -4.64
CA ASN A 48 9.43 27.41 -4.86
C ASN A 48 8.04 27.90 -4.37
N THR A 49 7.41 27.19 -3.44
CA THR A 49 6.15 27.61 -2.83
C THR A 49 6.33 28.40 -1.54
N ALA A 50 7.49 28.26 -0.89
CA ALA A 50 7.80 28.93 0.36
C ALA A 50 7.99 30.44 0.18
N THR A 51 7.39 31.22 1.08
CA THR A 51 7.61 32.68 1.19
C THR A 51 7.80 33.08 2.65
N ALA A 52 8.44 34.20 2.89
CA ALA A 52 8.63 34.81 4.21
C ALA A 52 9.21 33.84 5.26
N GLY A 53 10.18 33.01 4.88
CA GLY A 53 10.86 32.06 5.78
C GLY A 53 10.06 30.81 6.16
N ARG A 54 8.91 30.56 5.52
CA ARG A 54 8.13 29.34 5.70
C ARG A 54 8.78 28.16 4.99
N LYS A 55 8.26 26.96 5.23
CA LYS A 55 8.60 25.74 4.46
C LYS A 55 7.84 25.74 3.13
N ASP A 56 8.38 25.04 2.13
CA ASP A 56 7.61 24.69 0.94
C ASP A 56 6.37 23.87 1.31
N LEU A 57 5.32 23.93 0.49
CA LEU A 57 4.14 23.11 0.66
C LEU A 57 4.52 21.62 0.65
N PRO A 58 3.95 20.79 1.53
CA PRO A 58 4.21 19.36 1.55
C PRO A 58 3.42 18.68 0.43
N GLY A 59 4.13 17.99 -0.47
CA GLY A 59 3.58 17.08 -1.45
C GLY A 59 3.72 15.62 -1.00
N GLU A 60 2.93 14.73 -1.53
CA GLU A 60 2.97 13.30 -1.23
C GLU A 60 2.93 12.49 -2.54
N HIS A 61 3.59 11.35 -2.57
CA HIS A 61 3.45 10.37 -3.67
C HIS A 61 2.00 9.83 -3.76
N GLY A 62 1.30 9.78 -2.67
CA GLY A 62 -0.08 9.46 -2.40
C GLY A 62 -0.30 9.62 -0.90
N PHE A 63 -1.51 9.60 -0.38
CA PHE A 63 -1.71 9.67 1.05
C PHE A 63 -1.31 8.35 1.76
N ARG A 64 -1.03 8.43 3.07
CA ARG A 64 -0.62 7.28 3.90
C ARG A 64 -1.71 6.94 4.87
N PHE A 65 -2.09 5.65 4.89
CA PHE A 65 -2.97 5.10 5.92
C PHE A 65 -2.41 3.78 6.44
N PHE A 66 -2.77 3.46 7.69
CA PHE A 66 -2.25 2.32 8.42
C PHE A 66 -3.44 1.47 8.91
N PRO A 67 -3.95 0.55 8.09
CA PRO A 67 -5.05 -0.33 8.46
C PRO A 67 -4.81 -1.05 9.79
N ARG A 68 -5.89 -1.44 10.45
CA ARG A 68 -5.81 -2.09 11.76
C ARG A 68 -5.11 -3.45 11.74
N PHE A 69 -5.14 -4.14 10.61
CA PHE A 69 -4.42 -5.40 10.46
C PHE A 69 -2.89 -5.24 10.35
N TYR A 70 -2.37 -4.02 10.17
CA TYR A 70 -0.93 -3.76 10.25
C TYR A 70 -0.42 -4.00 11.66
N LYS A 71 0.58 -4.89 11.81
CA LYS A 71 1.24 -5.26 13.06
C LYS A 71 2.75 -5.04 13.03
N HIS A 72 3.41 -5.42 11.94
CA HIS A 72 4.87 -5.34 11.79
C HIS A 72 5.34 -3.90 11.72
N LEU A 73 4.72 -3.09 10.87
CA LEU A 73 5.09 -1.69 10.73
C LEU A 73 4.79 -0.86 11.99
N PRO A 74 3.61 -0.97 12.63
CA PRO A 74 3.35 -0.35 13.93
C PRO A 74 4.35 -0.74 15.02
N ASP A 75 4.77 -2.00 15.10
CA ASP A 75 5.81 -2.44 16.04
C ASP A 75 7.15 -1.73 15.77
N THR A 76 7.56 -1.62 14.51
CA THR A 76 8.74 -0.84 14.13
C THR A 76 8.58 0.63 14.53
N MET A 77 7.42 1.25 14.27
CA MET A 77 7.14 2.65 14.61
C MET A 77 7.16 2.91 16.13
N MET A 78 6.76 1.93 16.94
CA MET A 78 6.82 2.03 18.42
C MET A 78 8.27 2.12 18.94
N ARG A 79 9.22 1.55 18.23
CA ARG A 79 10.65 1.54 18.60
C ARG A 79 11.42 2.76 18.11
N ILE A 80 10.85 3.59 17.24
CA ILE A 80 11.47 4.82 16.74
C ILE A 80 11.16 5.98 17.69
N PRO A 81 12.15 6.60 18.34
CA PRO A 81 11.93 7.74 19.23
C PRO A 81 11.37 8.96 18.47
N PHE A 82 10.45 9.67 19.09
CA PHE A 82 9.94 10.96 18.60
C PHE A 82 9.92 12.02 19.72
N PRO A 83 10.53 13.19 19.49
CA PRO A 83 10.59 14.24 20.51
C PRO A 83 9.19 14.69 20.96
N GLY A 84 9.00 14.79 22.28
CA GLY A 84 7.74 15.26 22.87
C GLY A 84 6.58 14.26 22.87
N ASN A 85 6.67 13.16 22.08
CA ASN A 85 5.58 12.19 21.95
C ASN A 85 6.00 10.74 22.31
N GLY A 86 7.28 10.51 22.60
CA GLY A 86 7.85 9.22 22.97
C GLY A 86 8.21 8.34 21.76
N SER A 87 7.29 8.07 20.85
CA SER A 87 7.58 7.30 19.65
C SER A 87 6.80 7.77 18.43
N VAL A 88 7.32 7.44 17.24
CA VAL A 88 6.66 7.70 15.94
C VAL A 88 5.27 7.07 15.87
N PHE A 89 5.04 5.93 16.50
CA PHE A 89 3.72 5.30 16.54
C PHE A 89 2.63 6.22 17.11
N LYS A 90 2.97 7.08 18.07
CA LYS A 90 2.04 8.04 18.67
C LYS A 90 1.69 9.22 17.75
N ASN A 91 2.31 9.31 16.59
CA ASN A 91 1.94 10.23 15.51
C ASN A 91 0.84 9.63 14.61
N LEU A 92 0.22 8.52 14.98
CA LEU A 92 -0.91 7.95 14.30
C LEU A 92 -2.22 8.31 14.98
N VAL A 93 -3.17 8.86 14.23
CA VAL A 93 -4.52 9.22 14.66
C VAL A 93 -5.53 8.27 14.03
N ASN A 94 -6.50 7.80 14.80
CA ASN A 94 -7.54 6.91 14.30
C ASN A 94 -8.48 7.64 13.33
N ALA A 95 -8.71 7.05 12.17
CA ALA A 95 -9.85 7.35 11.32
C ALA A 95 -11.09 6.66 11.92
N THR A 96 -12.19 7.39 12.04
CA THR A 96 -13.38 6.91 12.74
C THR A 96 -14.51 6.50 11.79
N ARG A 97 -14.44 6.90 10.52
CA ARG A 97 -15.48 6.68 9.51
C ARG A 97 -14.88 6.38 8.14
N ILE A 98 -15.70 5.80 7.27
CA ILE A 98 -15.47 5.73 5.82
C ILE A 98 -16.71 6.30 5.17
N GLU A 99 -16.50 7.28 4.32
CA GLU A 99 -17.51 7.82 3.44
C GLU A 99 -17.42 7.17 2.06
N VAL A 100 -18.57 6.75 1.52
CA VAL A 100 -18.69 6.30 0.14
C VAL A 100 -19.50 7.36 -0.62
N ALA A 101 -18.77 8.24 -1.30
CA ALA A 101 -19.36 9.28 -2.13
C ALA A 101 -19.84 8.68 -3.46
N ARG A 102 -20.98 9.18 -3.95
CA ARG A 102 -21.63 8.75 -5.19
C ARG A 102 -22.03 9.96 -6.02
N SER A 103 -21.77 9.93 -7.31
CA SER A 103 -22.09 11.04 -8.19
C SER A 103 -23.59 11.37 -8.16
N GLY A 104 -23.91 12.62 -7.88
CA GLY A 104 -25.29 13.11 -7.82
C GLY A 104 -26.15 12.59 -6.67
N ASN A 105 -25.62 11.78 -5.76
CA ASN A 105 -26.34 11.16 -4.66
C ASN A 105 -25.72 11.51 -3.31
N ALA A 106 -26.53 11.42 -2.24
CA ALA A 106 -26.01 11.56 -0.88
C ALA A 106 -24.97 10.47 -0.59
N PRO A 107 -23.87 10.81 0.12
CA PRO A 107 -22.85 9.84 0.50
C PRO A 107 -23.42 8.81 1.46
N LEU A 108 -22.80 7.62 1.46
CA LEU A 108 -23.05 6.57 2.44
C LEU A 108 -21.94 6.59 3.48
N VAL A 109 -22.30 6.49 4.74
CA VAL A 109 -21.34 6.36 5.83
C VAL A 109 -21.40 4.93 6.35
N LEU A 110 -20.31 4.19 6.19
CA LEU A 110 -20.22 2.83 6.71
C LEU A 110 -20.11 2.87 8.23
N THR A 111 -21.10 2.28 8.90
CA THR A 111 -21.12 2.06 10.33
C THR A 111 -21.12 0.56 10.61
N ALA A 112 -20.44 0.15 11.66
CA ALA A 112 -20.30 -1.26 11.97
C ALA A 112 -20.61 -1.55 13.43
N ARG A 113 -21.16 -2.74 13.66
CA ARG A 113 -21.34 -3.30 14.99
C ARG A 113 -20.45 -4.54 15.13
N ILE A 114 -19.92 -4.80 16.32
CA ILE A 114 -19.06 -5.95 16.59
C ILE A 114 -19.89 -7.25 16.59
N PRO A 115 -19.65 -8.17 15.64
CA PRO A 115 -20.31 -9.46 15.61
C PRO A 115 -19.77 -10.41 16.68
N ARG A 116 -20.64 -11.32 17.18
CA ARG A 116 -20.34 -12.22 18.31
C ARG A 116 -20.13 -13.68 17.88
N ASP A 117 -20.74 -14.09 16.79
CA ASP A 117 -20.73 -15.46 16.27
C ASP A 117 -20.88 -15.44 14.74
N PRO A 118 -20.78 -16.59 14.03
CA PRO A 118 -20.88 -16.64 12.57
C PRO A 118 -22.20 -16.10 11.99
N GLN A 119 -23.32 -16.30 12.70
CA GLN A 119 -24.62 -15.82 12.24
C GLN A 119 -24.71 -14.29 12.40
N ASP A 120 -24.20 -13.77 13.51
CA ASP A 120 -24.12 -12.34 13.75
C ASP A 120 -23.18 -11.63 12.74
N TRP A 121 -22.14 -12.34 12.25
CA TRP A 121 -21.30 -11.86 11.14
C TRP A 121 -22.08 -11.71 9.84
N ALA A 122 -22.89 -12.69 9.48
CA ALA A 122 -23.74 -12.61 8.28
C ALA A 122 -24.70 -11.41 8.38
N VAL A 123 -25.34 -11.24 9.56
CA VAL A 123 -26.25 -10.11 9.82
C VAL A 123 -25.51 -8.77 9.77
N ALA A 124 -24.32 -8.67 10.36
CA ALA A 124 -23.53 -7.44 10.38
C ALA A 124 -23.08 -7.03 8.97
N LEU A 125 -22.58 -7.97 8.18
CA LEU A 125 -22.22 -7.74 6.78
C LEU A 125 -23.42 -7.35 5.93
N HIS A 126 -24.55 -8.05 6.07
CA HIS A 126 -25.79 -7.70 5.37
C HIS A 126 -26.24 -6.28 5.73
N THR A 127 -26.28 -5.94 7.03
CA THR A 127 -26.66 -4.61 7.49
C THR A 127 -25.74 -3.52 6.94
N MET A 128 -24.43 -3.80 6.84
CA MET A 128 -23.44 -2.85 6.30
C MET A 128 -23.70 -2.51 4.84
N PHE A 129 -24.14 -3.49 4.04
CA PHE A 129 -24.38 -3.31 2.60
C PHE A 129 -25.85 -3.10 2.25
N THR A 130 -26.77 -3.09 3.22
CA THR A 130 -28.18 -2.79 2.98
C THR A 130 -28.39 -1.30 2.78
N GLY A 131 -29.29 -0.93 1.86
CA GLY A 131 -29.67 0.47 1.60
C GLY A 131 -28.69 1.26 0.75
N ILE A 132 -27.65 0.62 0.21
CA ILE A 132 -26.70 1.28 -0.69
C ILE A 132 -27.21 1.41 -2.14
N GLY A 133 -28.42 0.94 -2.43
CA GLY A 133 -29.03 0.96 -3.77
C GLY A 133 -28.86 -0.34 -4.56
N VAL A 134 -28.20 -1.36 -3.99
CA VAL A 134 -28.09 -2.71 -4.54
C VAL A 134 -29.32 -3.53 -4.09
N PRO A 135 -29.93 -4.37 -4.97
CA PRO A 135 -31.00 -5.27 -4.58
C PRO A 135 -30.62 -6.20 -3.41
N ASP A 136 -31.53 -6.41 -2.48
CA ASP A 136 -31.28 -7.16 -1.24
C ASP A 136 -30.81 -8.61 -1.49
N ASP A 137 -31.35 -9.29 -2.49
CA ASP A 137 -30.94 -10.63 -2.88
C ASP A 137 -29.50 -10.68 -3.40
N GLU A 138 -29.06 -9.62 -4.08
CA GLU A 138 -27.68 -9.47 -4.53
C GLU A 138 -26.74 -9.13 -3.37
N VAL A 139 -27.16 -8.32 -2.41
CA VAL A 139 -26.42 -8.08 -1.16
C VAL A 139 -26.25 -9.38 -0.40
N LEU A 140 -27.31 -10.20 -0.24
CA LEU A 140 -27.24 -11.50 0.39
C LEU A 140 -26.27 -12.46 -0.32
N PHE A 141 -26.29 -12.45 -1.66
CA PHE A 141 -25.34 -13.25 -2.44
C PHE A 141 -23.89 -12.80 -2.21
N PHE A 142 -23.62 -11.48 -2.17
CA PHE A 142 -22.29 -10.96 -1.90
C PHE A 142 -21.79 -11.37 -0.51
N VAL A 143 -22.65 -11.24 0.50
CA VAL A 143 -22.34 -11.69 1.88
C VAL A 143 -22.04 -13.19 1.90
N ASP A 144 -22.79 -14.01 1.17
CA ASP A 144 -22.49 -15.46 1.04
C ASP A 144 -21.09 -15.70 0.45
N ARG A 145 -20.69 -14.94 -0.58
CA ARG A 145 -19.34 -15.04 -1.13
C ARG A 145 -18.25 -14.67 -0.12
N LEU A 146 -18.46 -13.63 0.69
CA LEU A 146 -17.54 -13.27 1.76
C LEU A 146 -17.45 -14.38 2.82
N LEU A 147 -18.58 -14.98 3.19
CA LEU A 147 -18.60 -16.09 4.15
C LEU A 147 -17.93 -17.36 3.60
N VAL A 148 -18.11 -17.67 2.32
CA VAL A 148 -17.38 -18.75 1.65
C VAL A 148 -15.87 -18.52 1.75
N LEU A 149 -15.39 -17.31 1.47
CA LEU A 149 -13.98 -16.98 1.59
C LEU A 149 -13.46 -17.09 3.03
N LEU A 150 -14.24 -16.60 4.01
CA LEU A 150 -13.92 -16.63 5.44
C LEU A 150 -13.81 -18.07 5.99
N THR A 151 -14.66 -18.96 5.50
CA THR A 151 -14.73 -20.34 5.98
C THR A 151 -13.90 -21.31 5.16
N SER A 152 -13.22 -20.83 4.10
CA SER A 152 -12.32 -21.64 3.28
C SER A 152 -10.95 -21.80 3.94
N CYS A 153 -10.37 -22.98 3.82
CA CYS A 153 -9.03 -23.24 4.34
C CYS A 153 -7.94 -22.55 3.49
N PRO A 154 -6.78 -22.21 4.08
CA PRO A 154 -5.67 -21.56 3.37
C PRO A 154 -5.22 -22.33 2.13
N GLU A 155 -5.25 -23.66 2.18
CA GLU A 155 -4.86 -24.52 1.06
C GLU A 155 -5.80 -24.36 -0.13
N ARG A 156 -7.12 -24.29 0.09
CA ARG A 156 -8.10 -24.01 -0.98
C ARG A 156 -7.94 -22.60 -1.51
N ARG A 157 -7.79 -21.61 -0.64
CA ARG A 157 -7.58 -20.21 -1.06
C ARG A 157 -6.39 -20.11 -2.01
N LEU A 158 -5.29 -20.83 -1.73
CA LEU A 158 -4.10 -20.83 -2.58
C LEU A 158 -4.28 -21.64 -3.86
N ALA A 159 -4.84 -22.83 -3.78
CA ALA A 159 -4.93 -23.75 -4.93
C ALA A 159 -6.01 -23.33 -5.94
N GLU A 160 -7.14 -22.81 -5.46
CA GLU A 160 -8.32 -22.47 -6.25
C GLU A 160 -8.50 -20.96 -6.39
N TYR A 161 -8.66 -20.22 -5.29
CA TYR A 161 -9.08 -18.82 -5.32
C TYR A 161 -7.97 -17.85 -5.74
N GLU A 162 -6.72 -18.25 -5.61
CA GLU A 162 -5.60 -17.50 -6.17
C GLU A 162 -5.69 -17.38 -7.71
N LYS A 163 -6.29 -18.37 -8.37
CA LYS A 163 -6.41 -18.44 -9.83
C LYS A 163 -7.70 -17.83 -10.38
N ILE A 164 -8.63 -17.46 -9.51
CA ILE A 164 -9.94 -16.93 -9.87
C ILE A 164 -9.93 -15.40 -9.66
N PRO A 165 -10.26 -14.59 -10.70
CA PRO A 165 -10.48 -13.17 -10.51
C PRO A 165 -11.62 -12.89 -9.52
N TRP A 166 -11.48 -11.81 -8.75
CA TRP A 166 -12.50 -11.39 -7.79
C TRP A 166 -13.88 -11.19 -8.43
N TRP A 167 -13.93 -10.56 -9.59
CA TRP A 167 -15.15 -10.37 -10.38
C TRP A 167 -15.90 -11.67 -10.62
N THR A 168 -15.19 -12.71 -11.06
CA THR A 168 -15.76 -14.04 -11.29
C THR A 168 -16.22 -14.69 -10.00
N PHE A 169 -15.43 -14.57 -8.91
CA PHE A 169 -15.78 -15.18 -7.63
C PHE A 169 -17.05 -14.59 -7.02
N VAL A 170 -17.23 -13.28 -7.14
CA VAL A 170 -18.45 -12.60 -6.66
C VAL A 170 -19.60 -12.63 -7.68
N GLY A 171 -19.43 -13.30 -8.83
CA GLY A 171 -20.48 -13.50 -9.83
C GLY A 171 -21.00 -12.23 -10.47
N ALA A 172 -20.14 -11.22 -10.64
CA ALA A 172 -20.53 -9.87 -11.05
C ALA A 172 -21.17 -9.80 -12.46
N ASP A 173 -20.76 -10.69 -13.39
CA ASP A 173 -21.26 -10.68 -14.78
C ASP A 173 -22.78 -10.78 -14.91
N THR A 174 -23.44 -11.41 -13.94
CA THR A 174 -24.88 -11.69 -13.97
C THR A 174 -25.69 -10.82 -13.02
N ARG A 175 -25.07 -9.78 -12.45
CA ARG A 175 -25.65 -8.91 -11.41
C ARG A 175 -25.95 -7.52 -11.94
N SER A 176 -26.73 -6.77 -11.17
CA SER A 176 -27.09 -5.38 -11.47
C SER A 176 -25.85 -4.48 -11.65
N LYS A 177 -26.01 -3.36 -12.33
CA LYS A 177 -24.93 -2.38 -12.48
C LYS A 177 -24.52 -1.80 -11.13
N GLU A 178 -25.46 -1.61 -10.23
CA GLU A 178 -25.25 -1.16 -8.85
C GLU A 178 -24.38 -2.13 -8.09
N TYR A 179 -24.66 -3.44 -8.17
CA TYR A 179 -23.83 -4.48 -7.59
C TYR A 179 -22.40 -4.46 -8.14
N GLN A 180 -22.27 -4.39 -9.46
CA GLN A 180 -20.98 -4.34 -10.14
C GLN A 180 -20.15 -3.15 -9.64
N THR A 181 -20.73 -1.95 -9.64
CA THR A 181 -20.03 -0.71 -9.31
C THR A 181 -19.74 -0.58 -7.81
N LEU A 182 -20.73 -0.89 -6.94
CA LEU A 182 -20.61 -0.60 -5.51
C LEU A 182 -19.97 -1.74 -4.71
N LEU A 183 -20.20 -3.01 -5.08
CA LEU A 183 -19.72 -4.16 -4.33
C LEU A 183 -18.54 -4.86 -5.01
N ALA A 184 -18.62 -5.13 -6.30
CA ALA A 184 -17.55 -5.86 -6.99
C ALA A 184 -16.32 -4.97 -7.25
N GLU A 185 -16.51 -3.77 -7.79
CA GLU A 185 -15.42 -2.83 -8.13
C GLU A 185 -15.09 -1.87 -6.99
N GLY A 186 -16.09 -1.20 -6.42
CA GLY A 186 -15.90 -0.05 -5.54
C GLY A 186 -15.10 -0.36 -4.28
N LEU A 187 -15.22 -1.58 -3.74
CA LEU A 187 -14.51 -2.01 -2.55
C LEU A 187 -13.07 -2.50 -2.80
N THR A 188 -12.67 -2.69 -4.05
CA THR A 188 -11.35 -3.25 -4.40
C THR A 188 -10.50 -2.27 -5.20
N ARG A 189 -11.05 -1.65 -6.23
CA ARG A 189 -10.34 -0.79 -7.17
C ARG A 189 -9.71 0.44 -6.51
N SER A 190 -10.46 1.08 -5.63
CA SER A 190 -10.06 2.33 -5.00
C SER A 190 -8.95 2.17 -3.93
N LEU A 191 -8.78 0.97 -3.37
CA LEU A 191 -7.86 0.77 -2.24
C LEU A 191 -6.49 0.24 -2.65
N VAL A 192 -6.39 -0.47 -3.77
CA VAL A 192 -5.18 -1.21 -4.14
C VAL A 192 -4.85 -1.14 -5.64
N ALA A 193 -5.42 -0.20 -6.38
CA ALA A 193 -5.28 -0.06 -7.84
C ALA A 193 -5.56 -1.36 -8.62
N MET A 194 -6.43 -2.21 -8.09
CA MET A 194 -6.68 -3.52 -8.65
C MET A 194 -8.08 -3.63 -9.22
N ARG A 195 -8.17 -3.90 -10.51
CA ARG A 195 -9.45 -4.19 -11.12
C ARG A 195 -10.00 -5.51 -10.62
N ALA A 196 -11.29 -5.55 -10.36
CA ALA A 196 -11.98 -6.77 -9.92
C ALA A 196 -11.83 -7.93 -10.91
N GLU A 197 -11.77 -7.63 -12.21
CA GLU A 197 -11.61 -8.59 -13.30
C GLU A 197 -10.24 -9.25 -13.37
N ASP A 198 -9.22 -8.61 -12.81
CA ASP A 198 -7.85 -9.09 -12.83
C ASP A 198 -7.39 -9.64 -11.47
N GLY A 199 -7.87 -9.06 -10.39
CA GLY A 199 -7.35 -9.28 -9.04
C GLY A 199 -7.63 -10.70 -8.50
N SER A 200 -6.63 -11.33 -7.91
CA SER A 200 -6.77 -12.63 -7.24
C SER A 200 -7.79 -12.58 -6.11
N THR A 201 -8.78 -13.46 -6.14
CA THR A 201 -9.76 -13.60 -5.06
C THR A 201 -9.10 -13.87 -3.72
N ARG A 202 -8.06 -14.70 -3.69
CA ARG A 202 -7.31 -14.98 -2.47
C ARG A 202 -6.78 -13.69 -1.84
N THR A 203 -6.07 -12.87 -2.60
CA THR A 203 -5.42 -11.68 -2.03
C THR A 203 -6.41 -10.53 -1.87
N VAL A 204 -7.14 -10.17 -2.92
CA VAL A 204 -8.08 -9.02 -2.90
C VAL A 204 -9.21 -9.25 -1.92
N GLY A 205 -9.87 -10.41 -2.00
CA GLY A 205 -10.98 -10.72 -1.10
C GLY A 205 -10.53 -10.85 0.35
N TYR A 206 -9.33 -11.41 0.60
CA TYR A 206 -8.81 -11.52 1.96
C TYR A 206 -8.44 -10.16 2.55
N MET A 207 -7.88 -9.25 1.76
CA MET A 207 -7.61 -7.88 2.20
C MET A 207 -8.90 -7.12 2.48
N LEU A 208 -9.92 -7.28 1.65
CA LEU A 208 -11.24 -6.72 1.93
C LEU A 208 -11.77 -7.20 3.30
N LEU A 209 -11.67 -8.51 3.58
CA LEU A 209 -12.06 -9.05 4.89
C LEU A 209 -11.25 -8.44 6.04
N GLN A 210 -9.94 -8.26 5.89
CA GLN A 210 -9.11 -7.63 6.92
C GLN A 210 -9.52 -6.16 7.16
N LEU A 211 -9.87 -5.43 6.11
CA LEU A 211 -10.42 -4.07 6.24
C LEU A 211 -11.78 -4.07 6.95
N LEU A 212 -12.67 -5.00 6.60
CA LEU A 212 -13.97 -5.17 7.27
C LEU A 212 -13.80 -5.55 8.75
N PHE A 213 -12.82 -6.41 9.09
CA PHE A 213 -12.51 -6.70 10.50
C PHE A 213 -12.06 -5.44 11.25
N GLY A 214 -11.27 -4.58 10.60
CA GLY A 214 -10.89 -3.28 11.17
C GLY A 214 -12.09 -2.40 11.52
N LEU A 215 -13.09 -2.30 10.62
CA LEU A 215 -14.36 -1.59 10.88
C LEU A 215 -15.12 -2.13 12.08
N LEU A 216 -15.08 -3.46 12.26
CA LEU A 216 -15.83 -4.17 13.27
C LEU A 216 -15.14 -4.20 14.65
N THR A 217 -13.89 -3.73 14.74
CA THR A 217 -13.16 -3.63 16.01
C THR A 217 -13.33 -2.27 16.67
N THR A 218 -13.18 -2.24 18.00
CA THR A 218 -13.16 -0.97 18.75
C THR A 218 -11.93 -0.14 18.37
N GLY A 219 -12.11 1.13 18.01
CA GLY A 219 -11.01 2.07 17.78
C GLY A 219 -10.78 2.51 16.33
N GLY A 220 -11.72 2.23 15.43
CA GLY A 220 -11.73 2.77 14.07
C GLY A 220 -11.15 1.84 13.02
N PHE A 221 -11.29 2.23 11.77
CA PHE A 221 -10.95 1.45 10.59
C PHE A 221 -9.44 1.38 10.35
N ASP A 222 -8.79 2.52 10.42
CA ASP A 222 -7.36 2.68 10.20
C ASP A 222 -6.79 3.84 11.00
N ARG A 223 -5.57 4.20 10.70
CA ARG A 223 -4.84 5.32 11.31
C ARG A 223 -4.18 6.15 10.22
N LEU A 224 -4.07 7.45 10.49
CA LEU A 224 -3.42 8.43 9.63
C LEU A 224 -2.33 9.18 10.40
N LEU A 225 -1.38 9.77 9.68
CA LEU A 225 -0.30 10.54 10.28
C LEU A 225 -0.78 11.92 10.73
N THR A 226 -0.15 12.45 11.78
CA THR A 226 -0.44 13.78 12.36
C THR A 226 0.28 14.93 11.64
N GLY A 227 0.93 14.68 10.52
CA GLY A 227 1.66 15.66 9.72
C GLY A 227 2.26 15.05 8.46
N PRO A 228 3.04 15.80 7.67
CA PRO A 228 3.72 15.31 6.48
C PRO A 228 4.58 14.08 6.80
N THR A 229 4.52 13.07 5.93
CA THR A 229 5.11 11.73 6.18
C THR A 229 6.59 11.79 6.59
N ASN A 230 7.39 12.58 5.90
CA ASN A 230 8.81 12.70 6.27
C ASN A 230 8.99 13.35 7.64
N GLU A 231 8.20 14.37 7.98
CA GLU A 231 8.39 15.11 9.23
C GLU A 231 8.04 14.29 10.47
N VAL A 232 6.96 13.52 10.40
CA VAL A 232 6.42 12.81 11.57
C VAL A 232 6.75 11.31 11.61
N TRP A 233 7.39 10.79 10.55
CA TRP A 233 7.76 9.36 10.51
C TRP A 233 9.15 9.10 9.92
N LEU A 234 9.40 9.41 8.61
CA LEU A 234 10.58 8.90 7.92
C LEU A 234 11.88 9.59 8.35
N SER A 235 11.90 10.92 8.52
CA SER A 235 13.10 11.64 8.98
C SER A 235 13.50 11.27 10.41
N PRO A 236 12.59 11.14 11.37
CA PRO A 236 12.89 10.56 12.68
C PRO A 236 13.46 9.13 12.60
N TRP A 237 12.92 8.29 11.71
CA TRP A 237 13.42 6.93 11.52
C TRP A 237 14.85 6.90 10.98
N VAL A 238 15.12 7.66 9.93
CA VAL A 238 16.49 7.80 9.37
C VAL A 238 17.48 8.33 10.43
N SER A 239 17.05 9.31 11.22
CA SER A 239 17.86 9.85 12.31
C SER A 239 18.16 8.79 13.38
N TYR A 240 17.17 8.00 13.76
CA TYR A 240 17.35 6.88 14.69
C TYR A 240 18.33 5.82 14.14
N LEU A 241 18.20 5.44 12.86
CA LEU A 241 19.10 4.48 12.23
C LEU A 241 20.57 4.99 12.23
N LYS A 242 20.78 6.26 11.89
CA LYS A 242 22.11 6.89 11.99
C LYS A 242 22.67 6.85 13.41
N GLN A 243 21.85 7.11 14.42
CA GLN A 243 22.24 7.02 15.83
C GLN A 243 22.58 5.58 16.25
N ARG A 244 21.98 4.58 15.58
CA ARG A 244 22.28 3.15 15.78
C ARG A 244 23.50 2.68 14.99
N GLY A 245 24.21 3.59 14.30
CA GLY A 245 25.43 3.28 13.55
C GLY A 245 25.20 2.84 12.10
N VAL A 246 23.97 2.92 11.58
CA VAL A 246 23.71 2.59 10.17
C VAL A 246 24.29 3.65 9.24
N THR A 247 25.08 3.24 8.27
CA THR A 247 25.60 4.10 7.20
C THR A 247 24.52 4.31 6.15
N MET A 248 24.09 5.56 5.96
CA MET A 248 22.98 5.94 5.09
C MET A 248 23.48 6.69 3.86
N ASN A 249 23.52 6.05 2.69
CA ASN A 249 23.99 6.62 1.43
C ASN A 249 22.82 6.94 0.51
N SER A 250 22.44 8.23 0.41
CA SER A 250 21.49 8.73 -0.60
C SER A 250 22.24 9.22 -1.86
N GLY A 251 21.52 9.31 -3.00
CA GLY A 251 22.10 9.66 -4.30
C GLY A 251 23.04 8.59 -4.86
N VAL A 252 22.87 7.34 -4.47
CA VAL A 252 23.70 6.20 -4.87
C VAL A 252 22.83 5.12 -5.52
N THR A 253 23.00 4.92 -6.81
CA THR A 253 22.24 3.95 -7.59
C THR A 253 22.97 2.61 -7.66
N VAL A 254 22.31 1.53 -7.24
CA VAL A 254 22.79 0.17 -7.49
C VAL A 254 22.57 -0.16 -8.97
N GLN A 255 23.65 -0.53 -9.66
CA GLN A 255 23.62 -0.77 -11.10
C GLN A 255 23.80 -2.23 -11.48
N LYS A 256 24.52 -3.00 -10.67
CA LYS A 256 24.77 -4.43 -10.91
C LYS A 256 24.93 -5.20 -9.62
N LEU A 257 24.50 -6.44 -9.67
CA LEU A 257 24.83 -7.50 -8.70
C LEU A 257 25.82 -8.43 -9.40
N LEU A 258 27.02 -8.56 -8.83
CA LEU A 258 28.07 -9.46 -9.34
C LEU A 258 28.07 -10.70 -8.45
N ALA A 259 27.76 -11.85 -9.03
CA ALA A 259 27.66 -13.11 -8.29
C ALA A 259 28.48 -14.21 -8.97
N GLY A 260 28.89 -15.18 -8.18
CA GLY A 260 29.56 -16.40 -8.62
C GLY A 260 29.00 -17.61 -7.86
N PRO A 261 29.58 -18.80 -8.04
CA PRO A 261 29.07 -20.03 -7.44
C PRO A 261 28.97 -20.01 -5.89
N SER A 262 29.77 -19.16 -5.24
CA SER A 262 29.77 -19.02 -3.76
C SER A 262 28.87 -17.91 -3.23
N GLY A 263 28.20 -17.15 -4.11
CA GLY A 263 27.31 -16.05 -3.71
C GLY A 263 27.59 -14.75 -4.45
N VAL A 264 26.92 -13.65 -4.03
CA VAL A 264 27.23 -12.29 -4.47
C VAL A 264 28.64 -11.93 -3.98
N THR A 265 29.50 -11.55 -4.91
CA THR A 265 30.91 -11.16 -4.63
C THR A 265 31.03 -9.66 -4.37
N SER A 266 30.29 -8.85 -5.14
CA SER A 266 30.23 -7.40 -4.97
C SER A 266 28.97 -6.83 -5.62
N ILE A 267 28.68 -5.57 -5.31
CA ILE A 267 27.70 -4.75 -6.05
C ILE A 267 28.42 -3.58 -6.70
N SER A 268 27.95 -3.18 -7.89
CA SER A 268 28.41 -1.97 -8.53
C SER A 268 27.41 -0.84 -8.24
N VAL A 269 27.89 0.23 -7.62
CA VAL A 269 27.09 1.42 -7.28
C VAL A 269 27.62 2.65 -8.01
N GLY A 270 26.71 3.53 -8.44
CA GLY A 270 27.04 4.78 -9.14
C GLY A 270 26.60 6.00 -8.34
N ARG A 271 27.50 7.01 -8.25
CA ARG A 271 27.22 8.34 -7.69
C ARG A 271 27.85 9.40 -8.60
N ASN A 272 27.07 10.36 -9.10
CA ASN A 272 27.56 11.47 -9.94
C ASN A 272 28.43 11.01 -11.13
N GLY A 273 28.04 9.91 -11.78
CA GLY A 273 28.79 9.35 -12.90
C GLY A 273 30.04 8.51 -12.54
N GLN A 274 30.39 8.46 -11.27
CA GLN A 274 31.50 7.61 -10.78
C GLN A 274 30.94 6.26 -10.31
N MET A 275 31.63 5.18 -10.70
CA MET A 275 31.29 3.81 -10.33
C MET A 275 32.23 3.32 -9.24
N GLN A 276 31.67 2.60 -8.27
CA GLN A 276 32.41 1.96 -7.18
C GLN A 276 31.89 0.53 -7.00
N GLU A 277 32.79 -0.40 -6.74
CA GLU A 277 32.45 -1.73 -6.25
C GLU A 277 32.41 -1.74 -4.71
N VAL A 278 31.38 -2.39 -4.17
CA VAL A 278 31.17 -2.54 -2.73
C VAL A 278 30.99 -4.02 -2.42
N THR A 279 31.66 -4.45 -1.34
CA THR A 279 31.57 -5.82 -0.81
C THR A 279 30.92 -5.82 0.56
N ALA A 280 30.16 -6.87 0.87
CA ALA A 280 29.58 -7.14 2.18
C ALA A 280 29.48 -8.66 2.41
N ASP A 281 29.28 -9.08 3.66
CA ASP A 281 28.99 -10.48 3.96
C ASP A 281 27.63 -10.90 3.40
N TYR A 282 26.62 -10.00 3.48
CA TYR A 282 25.25 -10.22 3.04
C TYR A 282 24.69 -9.05 2.25
N TYR A 283 23.75 -9.33 1.38
CA TYR A 283 23.06 -8.33 0.54
C TYR A 283 21.56 -8.51 0.65
N ILE A 284 20.82 -7.41 0.86
CA ILE A 284 19.35 -7.38 0.84
C ILE A 284 18.91 -6.50 -0.30
N ALA A 285 18.29 -7.08 -1.34
CA ALA A 285 17.64 -6.32 -2.40
C ALA A 285 16.27 -5.86 -1.92
N ALA A 286 16.19 -4.58 -1.53
CA ALA A 286 15.00 -3.93 -0.94
C ALA A 286 14.40 -2.89 -1.89
N MET A 287 14.45 -3.15 -3.17
CA MET A 287 13.94 -2.31 -4.25
C MET A 287 12.64 -2.88 -4.83
N PRO A 288 11.83 -2.09 -5.56
CA PRO A 288 10.62 -2.57 -6.21
C PRO A 288 10.90 -3.67 -7.25
N VAL A 289 9.87 -4.46 -7.56
CA VAL A 289 10.00 -5.64 -8.45
C VAL A 289 10.54 -5.28 -9.84
N GLU A 290 10.07 -4.18 -10.42
CA GLU A 290 10.49 -3.73 -11.75
C GLU A 290 11.98 -3.34 -11.79
N ILE A 291 12.50 -2.81 -10.69
CA ILE A 291 13.93 -2.48 -10.56
C ILE A 291 14.76 -3.75 -10.35
N MET A 292 14.31 -4.63 -9.45
CA MET A 292 15.01 -5.90 -9.19
C MET A 292 15.04 -6.78 -10.45
N ALA A 293 13.91 -6.92 -11.15
CA ALA A 293 13.85 -7.68 -12.40
C ALA A 293 14.82 -7.15 -13.47
N GLY A 294 15.02 -5.83 -13.53
CA GLY A 294 15.99 -5.19 -14.43
C GLY A 294 17.45 -5.45 -14.08
N LEU A 295 17.76 -5.82 -12.82
CA LEU A 295 19.10 -6.17 -12.36
C LEU A 295 19.42 -7.66 -12.52
N VAL A 296 18.42 -8.50 -12.78
CA VAL A 296 18.60 -9.96 -12.91
C VAL A 296 19.18 -10.31 -14.26
N THR A 297 20.47 -10.57 -14.30
CA THR A 297 21.21 -11.06 -15.48
C THR A 297 20.96 -12.56 -15.72
N ASP A 298 21.35 -13.06 -16.86
CA ASP A 298 21.23 -14.50 -17.16
C ASP A 298 22.11 -15.36 -16.24
N GLU A 299 23.24 -14.83 -15.78
CA GLU A 299 24.07 -15.46 -14.73
C GLU A 299 23.30 -15.59 -13.42
N LEU A 300 22.64 -14.51 -12.98
CA LEU A 300 21.83 -14.54 -11.76
C LEU A 300 20.65 -15.51 -11.89
N LYS A 301 20.01 -15.63 -13.04
CA LYS A 301 18.94 -16.62 -13.29
C LYS A 301 19.45 -18.06 -13.21
N GLN A 302 20.69 -18.31 -13.66
CA GLN A 302 21.30 -19.63 -13.54
C GLN A 302 21.63 -20.00 -12.10
N LEU A 303 22.08 -19.04 -11.30
CA LEU A 303 22.40 -19.23 -9.89
C LEU A 303 21.14 -19.25 -8.99
N ALA A 304 20.13 -18.47 -9.36
CA ALA A 304 18.88 -18.33 -8.61
C ALA A 304 17.67 -18.35 -9.57
N PRO A 305 17.17 -19.54 -9.95
CA PRO A 305 16.01 -19.68 -10.82
C PRO A 305 14.74 -18.96 -10.32
N SER A 306 14.58 -18.80 -9.00
CA SER A 306 13.47 -18.06 -8.42
C SER A 306 13.41 -16.60 -8.88
N LEU A 307 14.57 -16.00 -9.23
CA LEU A 307 14.63 -14.63 -9.75
C LEU A 307 14.15 -14.50 -11.19
N ALA A 308 14.13 -15.58 -11.96
CA ALA A 308 13.73 -15.56 -13.36
C ALA A 308 12.26 -15.21 -13.56
N ALA A 309 11.42 -15.42 -12.55
CA ALA A 309 9.99 -15.19 -12.64
C ALA A 309 9.57 -13.76 -12.25
N LEU A 310 10.46 -12.90 -11.77
CA LEU A 310 10.13 -11.55 -11.30
C LEU A 310 9.46 -10.68 -12.36
N ASN A 311 9.86 -10.84 -13.64
CA ASN A 311 9.27 -10.13 -14.78
C ASN A 311 7.82 -10.58 -15.12
N GLN A 312 7.31 -11.65 -14.50
CA GLN A 312 5.92 -12.10 -14.62
C GLN A 312 4.98 -11.40 -13.63
N LEU A 313 5.52 -10.64 -12.68
CA LEU A 313 4.74 -9.88 -11.72
C LEU A 313 4.30 -8.55 -12.35
N PRO A 314 3.00 -8.35 -12.60
CA PRO A 314 2.51 -7.15 -13.26
C PRO A 314 2.52 -5.94 -12.36
N THR A 315 2.65 -4.76 -12.95
CA THR A 315 2.55 -3.48 -12.27
C THR A 315 1.43 -2.63 -12.85
N ARG A 316 0.90 -1.70 -12.04
CA ARG A 316 -0.05 -0.65 -12.43
C ARG A 316 0.30 0.66 -11.73
N TRP A 317 -0.44 1.71 -12.06
CA TRP A 317 -0.24 3.04 -11.49
C TRP A 317 -1.26 3.32 -10.40
N MET A 318 -0.80 3.90 -9.31
CA MET A 318 -1.59 4.52 -8.27
C MET A 318 -0.76 5.66 -7.69
N ASN A 319 -1.09 6.87 -8.08
CA ASN A 319 -0.32 8.05 -7.74
C ASN A 319 -1.22 9.16 -7.23
N GLY A 320 -0.65 10.00 -6.37
CA GLY A 320 -1.38 11.05 -5.69
C GLY A 320 -1.37 12.39 -6.43
N ILE A 321 -2.46 13.12 -6.27
CA ILE A 321 -2.57 14.53 -6.55
C ILE A 321 -3.08 15.24 -5.30
N GLN A 322 -2.57 16.44 -5.02
CA GLN A 322 -2.96 17.22 -3.86
C GLN A 322 -3.51 18.57 -4.27
N PHE A 323 -4.57 18.99 -3.58
CA PHE A 323 -5.20 20.29 -3.76
C PHE A 323 -5.04 21.12 -2.49
N TYR A 324 -4.39 22.28 -2.60
CA TYR A 324 -4.20 23.24 -1.53
C TYR A 324 -5.29 24.28 -1.59
N LEU A 325 -6.04 24.42 -0.50
CA LEU A 325 -7.29 25.17 -0.47
C LEU A 325 -7.21 26.34 0.50
N SER A 326 -7.88 27.44 0.16
CA SER A 326 -8.00 28.65 1.01
C SER A 326 -8.94 28.43 2.20
N GLN A 327 -9.72 27.37 2.20
CA GLN A 327 -10.59 26.95 3.30
C GLN A 327 -10.55 25.44 3.50
N ASP A 328 -10.79 24.98 4.71
CA ASP A 328 -10.88 23.56 4.99
C ASP A 328 -12.11 22.92 4.34
N VAL A 329 -11.99 21.67 3.91
CA VAL A 329 -13.11 20.86 3.44
C VAL A 329 -13.38 19.78 4.48
N PRO A 330 -14.40 19.95 5.31
CA PRO A 330 -14.74 18.98 6.34
C PRO A 330 -15.44 17.77 5.69
N LEU A 331 -14.66 16.82 5.19
CA LEU A 331 -15.13 15.49 4.84
C LEU A 331 -15.25 14.64 6.11
N ASP A 332 -15.84 13.46 6.00
CA ASP A 332 -15.91 12.52 7.12
C ASP A 332 -14.50 12.23 7.68
N HIS A 333 -14.44 11.93 8.98
CA HIS A 333 -13.16 11.74 9.68
C HIS A 333 -12.53 10.39 9.32
N GLY A 334 -12.08 10.27 8.08
CA GLY A 334 -11.46 9.09 7.48
C GLY A 334 -11.31 9.23 5.98
N HIS A 335 -11.41 8.09 5.31
CA HIS A 335 -11.34 8.01 3.86
C HIS A 335 -12.68 8.38 3.22
N THR A 336 -12.62 9.06 2.08
CA THR A 336 -13.72 9.17 1.14
C THR A 336 -13.41 8.32 -0.08
N LEU A 337 -14.24 7.31 -0.34
CA LEU A 337 -14.19 6.44 -1.52
C LEU A 337 -15.20 6.98 -2.54
N TYR A 338 -14.78 7.21 -3.76
CA TYR A 338 -15.62 7.69 -4.85
C TYR A 338 -16.07 6.50 -5.70
N ALA A 339 -17.22 5.91 -5.34
CA ALA A 339 -17.60 4.55 -5.76
C ALA A 339 -17.77 4.40 -7.28
N ASP A 340 -18.34 5.41 -7.95
CA ASP A 340 -18.61 5.46 -9.40
C ASP A 340 -17.66 6.42 -10.15
N SER A 341 -16.55 6.82 -9.51
CA SER A 341 -15.50 7.61 -10.15
C SER A 341 -14.79 6.77 -11.22
N PRO A 342 -14.75 7.20 -12.48
CA PRO A 342 -14.04 6.47 -13.53
C PRO A 342 -12.57 6.25 -13.21
N TRP A 343 -11.87 7.27 -12.68
CA TRP A 343 -10.47 7.14 -12.32
C TRP A 343 -10.24 6.51 -10.93
N ALA A 344 -11.32 5.96 -10.33
CA ALA A 344 -11.28 5.25 -9.04
C ALA A 344 -10.59 6.08 -7.95
N LEU A 345 -11.11 7.28 -7.73
CA LEU A 345 -10.54 8.20 -6.78
C LEU A 345 -10.79 7.75 -5.33
N THR A 346 -9.82 8.04 -4.48
CA THR A 346 -9.96 8.06 -3.02
C THR A 346 -9.34 9.33 -2.48
N SER A 347 -9.84 9.85 -1.36
CA SER A 347 -9.26 11.06 -0.77
C SER A 347 -9.26 11.08 0.74
N ILE A 348 -8.42 11.96 1.27
CA ILE A 348 -8.38 12.32 2.69
C ILE A 348 -8.25 13.85 2.80
N SER A 349 -9.10 14.48 3.63
CA SER A 349 -8.87 15.84 4.09
C SER A 349 -7.84 15.80 5.22
N GLN A 350 -6.59 16.16 4.89
CA GLN A 350 -5.44 15.97 5.78
C GLN A 350 -5.49 16.85 7.03
N LYS A 351 -6.01 18.06 6.94
CA LYS A 351 -5.97 19.03 8.02
C LYS A 351 -6.59 18.51 9.33
N GLN A 352 -7.68 17.74 9.24
CA GLN A 352 -8.34 17.20 10.41
C GLN A 352 -7.49 16.16 11.19
N PHE A 353 -6.47 15.59 10.53
CA PHE A 353 -5.52 14.64 11.14
C PHE A 353 -4.18 15.30 11.50
N TRP A 354 -3.76 16.33 10.76
CA TRP A 354 -2.46 16.98 10.93
C TRP A 354 -2.39 17.88 12.18
N GLN A 355 -2.44 17.25 13.33
CA GLN A 355 -2.41 17.94 14.63
C GLN A 355 -1.04 18.53 14.97
N GLN A 356 0.05 17.98 14.38
CA GLN A 356 1.43 18.43 14.59
C GLN A 356 1.93 19.36 13.49
N ALA A 357 1.16 19.55 12.41
CA ALA A 357 1.52 20.41 11.30
C ALA A 357 0.52 21.56 11.16
N ASN A 358 1.00 22.78 11.36
CA ASN A 358 0.20 23.97 11.09
C ASN A 358 0.42 24.40 9.63
N LEU A 359 -0.60 24.28 8.78
CA LEU A 359 -0.54 24.63 7.36
C LEU A 359 -0.10 26.09 7.11
N ALA A 360 -0.35 27.02 8.05
CA ALA A 360 0.13 28.39 7.94
C ALA A 360 1.68 28.53 7.96
N ASN A 361 2.41 27.48 8.34
CA ASN A 361 3.87 27.45 8.31
C ASN A 361 4.43 27.01 6.95
N TYR A 362 3.59 26.75 5.97
CA TYR A 362 3.97 26.28 4.65
C TYR A 362 3.50 27.23 3.56
N GLY A 363 4.19 27.20 2.43
CA GLY A 363 3.87 27.98 1.25
C GLY A 363 3.89 29.49 1.52
N ASP A 364 2.85 30.18 1.07
CA ASP A 364 2.63 31.59 1.34
C ASP A 364 1.81 31.87 2.61
N GLY A 365 1.43 30.81 3.34
CA GLY A 365 0.64 30.88 4.57
C GLY A 365 -0.86 30.99 4.38
N ARG A 366 -1.39 30.98 3.16
CA ARG A 366 -2.83 31.09 2.86
C ARG A 366 -3.55 29.74 2.85
N VAL A 367 -2.82 28.63 2.81
CA VAL A 367 -3.42 27.31 2.77
C VAL A 367 -4.10 27.00 4.11
N ALA A 368 -5.41 26.79 4.07
CA ALA A 368 -6.23 26.46 5.21
C ALA A 368 -6.82 25.03 5.14
N GLY A 369 -6.80 24.40 3.97
CA GLY A 369 -7.23 23.02 3.74
C GLY A 369 -6.27 22.30 2.78
N LEU A 370 -6.17 20.99 2.92
CA LEU A 370 -5.35 20.13 2.08
C LEU A 370 -6.12 18.83 1.80
N LEU A 371 -6.49 18.63 0.54
CA LEU A 371 -7.14 17.43 0.08
C LEU A 371 -6.12 16.59 -0.70
N SER A 372 -5.76 15.43 -0.15
CA SER A 372 -4.92 14.45 -0.84
C SER A 372 -5.82 13.43 -1.52
N VAL A 373 -5.57 13.18 -2.80
CA VAL A 373 -6.37 12.31 -3.65
C VAL A 373 -5.45 11.31 -4.33
N ASP A 374 -5.81 10.03 -4.32
CA ASP A 374 -5.14 9.00 -5.11
C ASP A 374 -5.97 8.63 -6.33
N ILE A 375 -5.31 8.52 -7.49
CA ILE A 375 -5.88 8.05 -8.75
C ILE A 375 -5.49 6.58 -8.88
N SER A 376 -6.48 5.68 -8.87
CA SER A 376 -6.23 4.23 -8.86
C SER A 376 -6.51 3.55 -10.21
N ASP A 377 -7.24 4.19 -11.12
CA ASP A 377 -7.42 3.71 -12.50
C ASP A 377 -6.99 4.76 -13.54
N TRP A 378 -5.77 4.61 -14.02
CA TRP A 378 -5.15 5.50 -15.01
C TRP A 378 -5.58 5.22 -16.46
N ASN A 379 -6.33 4.14 -16.70
CA ASN A 379 -6.69 3.69 -18.05
C ASN A 379 -8.18 3.90 -18.38
N ALA A 380 -9.01 4.21 -17.39
CA ALA A 380 -10.42 4.50 -17.63
C ALA A 380 -10.60 5.88 -18.29
N VAL A 381 -11.68 6.04 -19.05
CA VAL A 381 -12.02 7.31 -19.70
C VAL A 381 -12.66 8.25 -18.68
N GLY A 382 -12.10 9.46 -18.53
CA GLY A 382 -12.59 10.48 -17.62
C GLY A 382 -13.90 11.13 -18.08
N ILE A 383 -14.65 11.74 -17.14
CA ILE A 383 -15.96 12.38 -17.41
C ILE A 383 -15.83 13.74 -18.10
N LEU A 384 -14.75 14.48 -17.86
CA LEU A 384 -14.51 15.81 -18.41
C LEU A 384 -13.63 15.76 -19.65
N VAL A 385 -12.50 15.06 -19.57
CA VAL A 385 -11.47 15.05 -20.63
C VAL A 385 -11.77 14.05 -21.74
N GLY A 386 -12.64 13.06 -21.50
CA GLY A 386 -13.05 12.05 -22.49
C GLY A 386 -11.92 11.12 -22.97
N LYS A 387 -10.84 11.01 -22.21
CA LYS A 387 -9.69 10.12 -22.48
C LYS A 387 -9.10 9.60 -21.16
N SER A 388 -8.18 8.65 -21.25
CA SER A 388 -7.52 8.07 -20.06
C SER A 388 -6.51 9.04 -19.44
N ALA A 389 -6.24 8.88 -18.14
CA ALA A 389 -5.24 9.69 -17.45
C ALA A 389 -3.84 9.54 -18.05
N THR A 390 -3.52 8.37 -18.62
CA THR A 390 -2.23 8.13 -19.31
C THR A 390 -2.07 8.93 -20.60
N GLU A 391 -3.16 9.44 -21.18
CA GLU A 391 -3.19 10.25 -22.40
C GLU A 391 -3.34 11.75 -22.11
N CYS A 392 -3.41 12.13 -20.84
CA CYS A 392 -3.62 13.50 -20.39
C CYS A 392 -2.30 14.24 -20.13
N THR A 393 -2.37 15.56 -20.24
CA THR A 393 -1.38 16.48 -19.65
C THR A 393 -1.62 16.58 -18.14
N ALA A 394 -0.66 17.13 -17.40
CA ALA A 394 -0.82 17.35 -15.96
C ALA A 394 -2.02 18.26 -15.62
N ASP A 395 -2.27 19.31 -16.41
CA ASP A 395 -3.44 20.18 -16.21
C ASP A 395 -4.76 19.48 -16.51
N GLU A 396 -4.81 18.60 -17.51
CA GLU A 396 -5.99 17.79 -17.81
C GLU A 396 -6.27 16.79 -16.67
N ILE A 397 -5.24 16.14 -16.13
CA ILE A 397 -5.36 15.26 -14.95
C ILE A 397 -5.95 16.04 -13.77
N LYS A 398 -5.39 17.21 -13.46
CA LYS A 398 -5.89 18.09 -12.40
C LYS A 398 -7.36 18.48 -12.62
N ASN A 399 -7.71 18.85 -13.83
CA ASN A 399 -9.08 19.27 -14.17
C ASN A 399 -10.08 18.11 -14.07
N GLU A 400 -9.72 16.92 -14.56
CA GLU A 400 -10.56 15.73 -14.45
C GLU A 400 -10.79 15.34 -13.00
N VAL A 401 -9.72 15.19 -12.21
CA VAL A 401 -9.84 14.84 -10.79
C VAL A 401 -10.71 15.86 -10.05
N TRP A 402 -10.51 17.15 -10.31
CA TRP A 402 -11.33 18.21 -9.70
C TRP A 402 -12.79 18.14 -10.11
N ALA A 403 -13.08 17.77 -11.37
CA ALA A 403 -14.45 17.58 -11.87
C ALA A 403 -15.11 16.35 -11.22
N GLU A 404 -14.41 15.22 -11.13
CA GLU A 404 -14.92 14.03 -10.46
C GLU A 404 -15.19 14.30 -8.97
N LEU A 405 -14.27 14.98 -8.27
CA LEU A 405 -14.50 15.39 -6.88
C LEU A 405 -15.77 16.26 -6.73
N LYS A 406 -15.96 17.25 -7.61
CA LYS A 406 -17.17 18.11 -7.57
C LYS A 406 -18.45 17.30 -7.84
N ALA A 407 -18.42 16.35 -8.76
CA ALA A 407 -19.57 15.52 -9.08
C ALA A 407 -20.04 14.67 -7.87
N HIS A 408 -19.12 14.30 -7.00
CA HIS A 408 -19.40 13.45 -5.84
C HIS A 408 -19.63 14.22 -4.54
N LEU A 409 -18.95 15.36 -4.35
CA LEU A 409 -18.99 16.10 -3.09
C LEU A 409 -20.00 17.26 -3.09
N ASN A 410 -20.26 17.86 -4.27
CA ASN A 410 -21.25 18.94 -4.40
C ASN A 410 -22.65 18.36 -4.71
N VAL A 411 -23.22 17.65 -3.76
CA VAL A 411 -24.50 16.95 -3.90
C VAL A 411 -25.55 17.52 -2.95
N GLY A 412 -26.84 17.34 -3.25
CA GLY A 412 -27.93 17.78 -2.37
C GLY A 412 -27.96 19.29 -2.12
N GLY A 413 -27.43 20.11 -3.02
CA GLY A 413 -27.33 21.57 -2.87
C GLY A 413 -26.10 22.03 -2.05
N ALA A 414 -25.29 21.11 -1.51
CA ALA A 414 -24.03 21.44 -0.87
C ALA A 414 -22.97 21.84 -1.92
N GLN A 415 -22.08 22.75 -1.54
CA GLN A 415 -20.88 23.13 -2.28
C GLN A 415 -19.66 22.89 -1.38
N ALA A 416 -19.34 21.61 -1.17
CA ALA A 416 -18.24 21.21 -0.32
C ALA A 416 -16.88 21.72 -0.85
N ILE A 417 -16.70 21.70 -2.18
CA ILE A 417 -15.52 22.27 -2.84
C ILE A 417 -15.93 23.25 -3.94
N ARG A 418 -15.16 24.34 -4.09
CA ARG A 418 -15.42 25.44 -5.01
C ARG A 418 -14.14 25.81 -5.75
N ASP A 419 -14.27 26.25 -7.02
CA ASP A 419 -13.12 26.60 -7.85
C ASP A 419 -12.32 27.77 -7.25
N GLU A 420 -12.98 28.76 -6.66
CA GLU A 420 -12.36 29.90 -5.99
C GLU A 420 -11.59 29.52 -4.70
N SER A 421 -11.85 28.36 -4.14
CA SER A 421 -11.10 27.88 -2.97
C SER A 421 -9.76 27.23 -3.34
N LEU A 422 -9.56 26.84 -4.59
CA LEU A 422 -8.35 26.19 -5.07
C LEU A 422 -7.21 27.21 -5.22
N LEU A 423 -6.21 27.13 -4.36
CA LEU A 423 -5.02 28.00 -4.42
C LEU A 423 -3.94 27.46 -5.35
N SER A 424 -3.67 26.16 -5.23
CA SER A 424 -2.67 25.45 -6.05
C SER A 424 -2.90 23.94 -5.96
N TRP A 425 -2.11 23.20 -6.73
CA TRP A 425 -2.16 21.73 -6.76
C TRP A 425 -0.77 21.17 -6.98
N PHE A 426 -0.60 19.90 -6.70
CA PHE A 426 0.64 19.15 -6.87
C PHE A 426 0.33 17.73 -7.33
N LEU A 427 0.80 17.37 -8.51
CA LEU A 427 0.79 15.98 -8.99
C LEU A 427 2.12 15.34 -8.65
N ASP A 428 2.10 14.08 -8.26
CA ASP A 428 3.31 13.29 -8.03
C ASP A 428 4.28 13.41 -9.22
N PRO A 429 5.53 13.87 -8.99
CA PRO A 429 6.50 14.10 -10.06
C PRO A 429 7.05 12.81 -10.69
N ASP A 430 6.75 11.64 -10.14
CA ASP A 430 7.07 10.37 -10.79
C ASP A 430 6.14 10.08 -11.97
N ILE A 431 5.03 10.81 -12.10
CA ILE A 431 4.26 10.93 -13.33
C ILE A 431 4.98 11.94 -14.23
N GLN A 432 5.55 11.45 -15.30
CA GLN A 432 6.37 12.23 -16.24
C GLN A 432 5.66 12.33 -17.60
N PHE A 433 5.90 13.42 -18.29
CA PHE A 433 5.27 13.74 -19.57
C PHE A 433 6.34 13.89 -20.65
N PRO A 434 6.89 12.79 -21.17
CA PRO A 434 7.88 12.85 -22.25
C PRO A 434 7.29 13.42 -23.54
N ASN A 435 5.98 13.28 -23.72
CA ASN A 435 5.18 13.93 -24.79
C ASN A 435 3.92 14.52 -24.16
N PRO A 436 3.35 15.59 -24.72
CA PRO A 436 2.17 16.26 -24.15
C PRO A 436 0.94 15.36 -23.96
N SER A 437 0.81 14.27 -24.71
CA SER A 437 -0.32 13.35 -24.67
C SER A 437 0.04 11.93 -24.23
N SER A 438 1.13 11.77 -23.51
CA SER A 438 1.59 10.44 -23.05
C SER A 438 2.31 10.58 -21.73
N ALA A 439 1.64 10.22 -20.66
CA ALA A 439 2.25 10.12 -19.34
C ALA A 439 3.04 8.81 -19.21
N THR A 440 4.08 8.83 -18.38
CA THR A 440 4.80 7.64 -17.89
C THR A 440 4.89 7.69 -16.38
N ASN A 441 5.07 6.54 -15.74
CA ASN A 441 5.24 6.46 -14.30
C ASN A 441 6.59 5.84 -13.94
N ALA A 442 7.43 6.58 -13.25
CA ALA A 442 8.74 6.13 -12.79
C ALA A 442 8.67 5.18 -11.58
N GLU A 443 7.54 5.11 -10.88
CA GLU A 443 7.34 4.28 -9.69
C GLU A 443 5.98 3.54 -9.69
N PRO A 444 5.74 2.64 -10.66
CA PRO A 444 4.54 1.82 -10.67
C PRO A 444 4.52 0.90 -9.44
N LEU A 445 3.37 0.38 -9.09
CA LEU A 445 3.23 -0.58 -8.00
C LEU A 445 2.85 -1.97 -8.54
N MET A 446 3.34 -3.02 -7.88
CA MET A 446 2.96 -4.39 -8.20
C MET A 446 1.48 -4.62 -7.87
N ILE A 447 0.80 -5.38 -8.74
CA ILE A 447 -0.57 -5.84 -8.48
C ILE A 447 -0.66 -7.35 -8.34
N ASN A 448 -1.64 -7.82 -7.57
CA ASN A 448 -1.90 -9.24 -7.34
C ASN A 448 -2.93 -9.78 -8.35
N LYS A 449 -2.49 -9.93 -9.61
CA LYS A 449 -3.32 -10.53 -10.65
C LYS A 449 -3.55 -12.02 -10.36
N ALA A 450 -4.73 -12.53 -10.69
CA ALA A 450 -5.06 -13.94 -10.52
C ALA A 450 -4.01 -14.86 -11.17
N GLY A 451 -3.54 -15.84 -10.42
CA GLY A 451 -2.53 -16.80 -10.86
C GLY A 451 -1.07 -16.33 -10.80
N THR A 452 -0.80 -15.08 -10.35
CA THR A 452 0.58 -14.57 -10.34
C THR A 452 1.34 -14.80 -9.03
N TRP A 453 0.65 -15.19 -7.95
CA TRP A 453 1.32 -15.45 -6.66
C TRP A 453 2.45 -16.48 -6.76
N GLN A 454 2.34 -17.45 -7.65
CA GLN A 454 3.39 -18.46 -7.88
C GLN A 454 4.74 -17.86 -8.29
N TYR A 455 4.75 -16.66 -8.89
CA TYR A 455 5.96 -15.94 -9.33
C TYR A 455 6.58 -15.07 -8.23
N ARG A 456 5.89 -14.90 -7.11
CA ARG A 456 6.44 -14.16 -5.96
C ARG A 456 7.51 -15.01 -5.28
N PRO A 457 8.72 -14.46 -5.06
CA PRO A 457 9.80 -15.19 -4.38
C PRO A 457 9.60 -15.21 -2.86
N GLU A 458 10.30 -16.10 -2.19
CA GLU A 458 10.56 -15.99 -0.76
C GLU A 458 11.58 -14.89 -0.48
N ALA A 459 11.79 -14.55 0.81
CA ALA A 459 12.84 -13.62 1.23
C ALA A 459 14.27 -14.17 1.03
N THR A 460 14.41 -15.49 0.92
CA THR A 460 15.64 -16.19 0.57
C THR A 460 15.73 -16.44 -0.92
N THR A 461 16.94 -16.51 -1.44
CA THR A 461 17.22 -16.96 -2.80
C THR A 461 18.12 -18.19 -2.77
N GLU A 462 18.35 -18.81 -3.93
CA GLU A 462 19.32 -19.89 -4.07
C GLU A 462 20.78 -19.39 -3.96
N ILE A 463 21.00 -18.07 -4.01
CA ILE A 463 22.31 -17.43 -3.75
C ILE A 463 22.46 -17.21 -2.24
N PRO A 464 23.42 -17.86 -1.58
CA PRO A 464 23.45 -17.99 -0.12
C PRO A 464 23.49 -16.67 0.66
N ASN A 465 24.03 -15.60 0.10
CA ASN A 465 24.17 -14.30 0.75
C ASN A 465 23.32 -13.20 0.11
N LEU A 466 22.36 -13.55 -0.78
CA LEU A 466 21.41 -12.62 -1.37
C LEU A 466 19.99 -12.88 -0.83
N PHE A 467 19.41 -11.87 -0.24
CA PHE A 467 18.07 -11.87 0.32
C PHE A 467 17.21 -10.79 -0.34
N LEU A 468 15.90 -11.00 -0.35
CA LEU A 468 14.92 -10.08 -0.95
C LEU A 468 14.03 -9.48 0.13
N ALA A 469 13.81 -8.18 0.06
CA ALA A 469 12.90 -7.47 0.93
C ALA A 469 12.15 -6.41 0.10
N SER A 470 10.90 -6.58 -0.11
CA SER A 470 9.97 -5.61 -0.71
C SER A 470 8.58 -6.22 -0.69
N ASP A 471 7.58 -5.46 -1.11
CA ASP A 471 6.18 -5.86 -1.17
C ASP A 471 5.86 -6.96 -2.20
N TYR A 472 6.79 -7.28 -3.10
CA TYR A 472 6.65 -8.42 -4.03
C TYR A 472 7.08 -9.77 -3.43
N VAL A 473 7.78 -9.78 -2.29
CA VAL A 473 8.13 -11.01 -1.57
C VAL A 473 6.88 -11.61 -0.92
N ARG A 474 6.82 -12.93 -0.81
CA ARG A 474 5.72 -13.63 -0.12
C ARG A 474 5.66 -13.25 1.35
N THR A 475 4.49 -12.82 1.78
CA THR A 475 4.18 -12.38 3.14
C THR A 475 2.79 -12.87 3.55
N TYR A 476 2.40 -12.65 4.79
CA TYR A 476 1.02 -12.90 5.21
C TYR A 476 0.02 -11.96 4.53
N THR A 477 0.45 -10.72 4.28
CA THR A 477 -0.39 -9.70 3.65
C THR A 477 -0.50 -9.89 2.14
N ASP A 478 0.59 -10.27 1.48
CA ASP A 478 0.70 -10.55 0.05
C ASP A 478 0.17 -9.44 -0.90
N ILE A 479 0.14 -8.20 -0.47
CA ILE A 479 -0.31 -7.04 -1.25
C ILE A 479 0.78 -5.96 -1.28
N ALA A 480 0.82 -5.15 -2.34
CA ALA A 480 1.74 -4.02 -2.43
C ALA A 480 1.39 -2.96 -1.38
N CYS A 481 2.06 -3.01 -0.24
CA CYS A 481 1.85 -2.08 0.86
C CYS A 481 3.05 -2.01 1.81
N MET A 482 3.03 -1.00 2.68
CA MET A 482 4.10 -0.76 3.65
C MET A 482 4.24 -1.88 4.69
N GLU A 483 3.16 -2.55 5.04
CA GLU A 483 3.16 -3.68 5.97
C GLU A 483 3.88 -4.89 5.36
N ALA A 484 3.54 -5.26 4.12
CA ALA A 484 4.22 -6.34 3.41
C ALA A 484 5.72 -6.04 3.21
N ALA A 485 6.07 -4.79 2.92
CA ALA A 485 7.46 -4.35 2.81
C ALA A 485 8.23 -4.52 4.14
N ASN A 486 7.61 -4.17 5.27
CA ASN A 486 8.21 -4.36 6.59
C ASN A 486 8.32 -5.85 6.97
N GLU A 487 7.27 -6.64 6.73
CA GLU A 487 7.27 -8.09 6.99
C GLU A 487 8.33 -8.81 6.13
N ALA A 488 8.44 -8.49 4.84
CA ALA A 488 9.45 -9.07 3.95
C ALA A 488 10.87 -8.78 4.44
N ALA A 489 11.11 -7.57 4.94
CA ALA A 489 12.38 -7.20 5.54
C ALA A 489 12.70 -8.04 6.79
N ARG A 490 11.72 -8.25 7.68
CA ARG A 490 11.90 -9.13 8.86
C ARG A 490 12.19 -10.57 8.47
N ARG A 491 11.54 -11.08 7.43
CA ARG A 491 11.80 -12.43 6.88
C ARG A 491 13.24 -12.53 6.36
N ALA A 492 13.72 -11.54 5.61
CA ALA A 492 15.09 -11.47 5.12
C ALA A 492 16.10 -11.42 6.28
N VAL A 493 15.84 -10.60 7.29
CA VAL A 493 16.69 -10.51 8.48
C VAL A 493 16.73 -11.84 9.24
N ASN A 494 15.58 -12.47 9.47
CA ASN A 494 15.54 -13.78 10.14
C ASN A 494 16.31 -14.86 9.37
N ALA A 495 16.27 -14.81 8.04
CA ALA A 495 17.07 -15.71 7.20
C ALA A 495 18.59 -15.43 7.34
N ILE A 496 18.99 -14.16 7.42
CA ILE A 496 20.40 -13.77 7.69
C ILE A 496 20.84 -14.26 9.08
N LEU A 497 20.02 -14.08 10.11
CA LEU A 497 20.31 -14.56 11.46
C LEU A 497 20.57 -16.07 11.47
N ALA A 498 19.68 -16.83 10.82
CA ALA A 498 19.82 -18.29 10.71
C ALA A 498 21.09 -18.68 9.94
N HIS A 499 21.34 -18.04 8.78
CA HIS A 499 22.50 -18.33 7.94
C HIS A 499 23.83 -17.96 8.61
N SER A 500 23.87 -16.86 9.36
CA SER A 500 25.09 -16.42 10.07
C SER A 500 25.35 -17.15 11.37
N GLY A 501 24.42 -18.00 11.83
CA GLY A 501 24.47 -18.65 13.13
C GLY A 501 24.35 -17.66 14.31
N SER A 502 23.66 -16.54 14.11
CA SER A 502 23.47 -15.53 15.15
C SER A 502 22.57 -16.06 16.28
N SER A 503 22.93 -15.76 17.53
CA SER A 503 22.08 -16.02 18.69
C SER A 503 21.10 -14.91 19.03
N ALA A 504 21.03 -13.85 18.22
CA ALA A 504 20.08 -12.76 18.41
C ALA A 504 18.65 -13.24 18.19
N GLU A 505 17.69 -12.70 18.97
CA GLU A 505 16.27 -13.00 18.81
C GLU A 505 15.78 -12.67 17.40
N PRO A 506 15.06 -13.58 16.73
CA PRO A 506 14.45 -13.28 15.45
C PRO A 506 13.50 -12.08 15.51
N ALA A 507 13.36 -11.37 14.41
CA ALA A 507 12.34 -10.36 14.27
C ALA A 507 10.95 -11.02 14.28
N ALA A 508 10.03 -10.49 15.08
CA ALA A 508 8.71 -11.07 15.25
C ALA A 508 7.91 -11.01 13.92
N LEU A 509 7.18 -12.09 13.64
CA LEU A 509 6.28 -12.23 12.50
C LEU A 509 4.89 -12.60 13.02
N TRP A 510 3.88 -11.87 12.56
CA TRP A 510 2.49 -12.07 12.96
C TRP A 510 1.61 -12.40 11.75
N PRO A 511 0.90 -13.54 11.76
CA PRO A 511 -0.09 -13.81 10.73
C PRO A 511 -1.26 -12.81 10.81
N LEU A 512 -2.01 -12.70 9.73
CA LEU A 512 -3.28 -11.98 9.72
C LEU A 512 -4.29 -12.70 10.62
N GLU A 513 -5.07 -11.92 11.35
CA GLU A 513 -6.07 -12.47 12.26
C GLU A 513 -7.36 -12.82 11.52
N GLU A 514 -7.94 -13.95 11.93
CA GLU A 514 -9.29 -14.37 11.55
C GLU A 514 -10.10 -14.65 12.82
N PRO A 515 -11.42 -14.36 12.81
CA PRO A 515 -12.24 -14.64 13.98
C PRO A 515 -12.20 -16.11 14.37
N GLU A 516 -11.88 -16.39 15.63
CA GLU A 516 -11.69 -17.75 16.19
C GLU A 516 -12.86 -18.70 15.95
N PHE A 517 -14.08 -18.17 15.98
CA PHE A 517 -15.30 -18.98 15.82
C PHE A 517 -15.50 -19.53 14.38
N PHE A 518 -14.75 -19.05 13.38
CA PHE A 518 -14.72 -19.66 12.05
C PHE A 518 -13.77 -20.85 11.94
N LYS A 519 -12.87 -21.06 12.89
CA LYS A 519 -11.90 -22.17 12.86
C LYS A 519 -12.54 -23.57 12.61
N PRO A 520 -13.65 -23.95 13.27
CA PRO A 520 -14.26 -25.26 12.99
C PRO A 520 -14.70 -25.41 11.52
N MET A 521 -15.20 -24.33 10.90
CA MET A 521 -15.63 -24.34 9.50
C MET A 521 -14.43 -24.41 8.56
N VAL A 522 -13.35 -23.71 8.85
CA VAL A 522 -12.07 -23.77 8.11
C VAL A 522 -11.47 -25.17 8.17
N GLU A 523 -11.51 -25.83 9.34
CA GLU A 523 -11.05 -27.22 9.47
C GLU A 523 -11.96 -28.20 8.71
N TYR A 524 -13.26 -28.00 8.74
CA TYR A 524 -14.20 -28.78 7.93
C TYR A 524 -13.91 -28.62 6.43
N ASP A 525 -13.70 -27.40 5.96
CA ASP A 525 -13.33 -27.16 4.56
C ASP A 525 -11.97 -27.79 4.21
N ARG A 526 -11.00 -27.78 5.12
CA ARG A 526 -9.71 -28.45 4.92
C ARG A 526 -9.87 -29.96 4.72
N MET A 527 -10.77 -30.59 5.46
CA MET A 527 -11.10 -32.01 5.23
C MET A 527 -11.72 -32.22 3.86
N ARG A 528 -12.70 -31.38 3.46
CA ARG A 528 -13.32 -31.44 2.13
C ARG A 528 -12.30 -31.24 1.02
N PHE A 529 -11.42 -30.24 1.15
CA PHE A 529 -10.37 -29.96 0.17
C PHE A 529 -9.42 -31.16 -0.03
N LYS A 530 -8.99 -31.79 1.06
CA LYS A 530 -8.15 -33.01 1.00
C LYS A 530 -8.84 -34.19 0.30
N LEU A 531 -10.15 -34.23 0.32
CA LEU A 531 -10.97 -35.24 -0.38
C LEU A 531 -11.31 -34.83 -1.83
N GLY A 532 -10.80 -33.69 -2.33
CA GLY A 532 -11.14 -33.19 -3.66
C GLY A 532 -12.57 -32.66 -3.79
N LEU A 533 -13.25 -32.40 -2.67
CA LEU A 533 -14.62 -31.90 -2.65
C LEU A 533 -14.66 -30.38 -2.70
N PRO A 534 -15.67 -29.79 -3.36
CA PRO A 534 -15.84 -28.33 -3.37
C PRO A 534 -16.12 -27.80 -1.97
N HIS A 535 -15.94 -26.49 -1.77
CA HIS A 535 -16.35 -25.83 -0.54
C HIS A 535 -17.85 -26.06 -0.28
N SER A 536 -18.23 -26.23 0.97
CA SER A 536 -19.66 -26.28 1.34
C SER A 536 -20.23 -24.86 1.25
N SER A 537 -21.07 -24.61 0.27
CA SER A 537 -21.66 -23.28 0.03
C SER A 537 -22.73 -22.86 1.05
N ARG A 538 -22.97 -23.67 2.09
CA ARG A 538 -23.81 -23.30 3.23
C ARG A 538 -22.96 -23.40 4.50
N PRO A 539 -22.65 -22.28 5.15
CA PRO A 539 -22.22 -22.34 6.55
C PRO A 539 -23.31 -23.03 7.36
N ILE A 540 -22.94 -23.98 8.17
CA ILE A 540 -23.84 -24.75 9.03
C ILE A 540 -24.54 -23.83 10.00
#